data_3aa512fd61006e7916b0c8c22d7532d1
#
_entry.id   3aa512fd61006e7916b0c8c22d7532d1
#
_cell.length_a   1.000
_cell.length_b   1.000
_cell.length_c   1.000
_cell.angle_alpha   90.00
_cell.angle_beta   90.00
_cell.angle_gamma   90.00
#
_symmetry.space_group_name_H-M   'P 1'
#
loop_
_entity.id
_entity.type
_entity.pdbx_description
1 polymer ?
#
loop_
_entity_poly.entity_id
_entity_poly.type
_entity_poly.pdbx_seq_one_letter_code
_entity_poly.pdbx_strand_id
1 'polypeptide(L)'
;MDGKKRILSKEEKDLWKNVISDVEPLTIPESRIEAALNRVERNKQNKQAPPIKEVFLKPVDTEFSHGSAPSLDRATQQKLRRGKIKIEASIDLHGLTQDEAYQVLSNFLYNSRTEGLRSVLVITGKGVGGRGVLRASVPKWLNEGNNQQMIRAFSYAAPKDGGEGALYVLLKRIK
;
A
#
# COMPACT_ATOMS: atom_id res chain seq x y z
N MET A 1 24.10 -12.51 -15.99
CA MET A 1 24.86 -12.96 -14.79
C MET A 1 24.12 -14.13 -14.18
N ASP A 2 24.69 -15.32 -14.36
CA ASP A 2 24.06 -16.57 -13.94
C ASP A 2 24.05 -16.69 -12.41
N GLY A 3 22.87 -16.69 -11.83
CA GLY A 3 22.67 -17.00 -10.42
C GLY A 3 22.95 -18.48 -10.16
N LYS A 4 24.19 -18.84 -9.78
CA LYS A 4 24.54 -20.18 -9.33
C LYS A 4 23.63 -20.57 -8.16
N LYS A 5 22.70 -21.51 -8.38
CA LYS A 5 21.95 -22.18 -7.32
C LYS A 5 22.95 -22.89 -6.39
N ARG A 6 23.06 -22.41 -5.16
CA ARG A 6 23.91 -23.03 -4.13
C ARG A 6 23.29 -24.38 -3.76
N ILE A 7 24.04 -25.45 -3.96
CA ILE A 7 23.65 -26.82 -3.54
C ILE A 7 24.00 -26.95 -2.06
N LEU A 8 23.02 -27.31 -1.24
CA LEU A 8 23.20 -27.55 0.20
C LEU A 8 24.19 -28.68 0.46
N SER A 9 25.10 -28.48 1.40
CA SER A 9 26.06 -29.51 1.83
C SER A 9 25.35 -30.64 2.57
N LYS A 10 26.05 -31.78 2.73
CA LYS A 10 25.49 -32.95 3.43
C LYS A 10 25.16 -32.61 4.90
N GLU A 11 26.01 -31.86 5.53
CA GLU A 11 25.83 -31.41 6.92
C GLU A 11 24.63 -30.45 7.11
N GLU A 12 24.41 -29.55 6.14
CA GLU A 12 23.24 -28.66 6.14
C GLU A 12 21.94 -29.44 5.95
N LYS A 13 21.95 -30.52 5.17
CA LYS A 13 20.80 -31.42 4.98
C LYS A 13 20.48 -32.24 6.23
N ASP A 14 21.49 -32.67 6.95
CA ASP A 14 21.34 -33.47 8.18
C ASP A 14 20.84 -32.60 9.33
N LEU A 15 21.35 -31.36 9.45
CA LEU A 15 20.81 -30.34 10.35
C LEU A 15 19.34 -30.04 10.07
N TRP A 16 18.98 -29.87 8.80
CA TRP A 16 17.59 -29.62 8.38
C TRP A 16 16.67 -30.79 8.74
N LYS A 17 17.10 -32.03 8.53
CA LYS A 17 16.33 -33.21 8.92
C LYS A 17 16.09 -33.29 10.42
N ASN A 18 17.06 -32.92 11.25
CA ASN A 18 16.90 -32.91 12.70
C ASN A 18 15.91 -31.83 13.16
N VAL A 19 15.89 -30.65 12.51
CA VAL A 19 14.98 -29.56 12.86
C VAL A 19 13.53 -29.89 12.48
N ILE A 20 13.30 -30.62 11.38
CA ILE A 20 11.95 -30.98 10.94
C ILE A 20 11.45 -32.31 11.49
N SER A 21 12.28 -33.10 12.20
CA SER A 21 11.86 -34.38 12.79
C SER A 21 10.78 -34.23 13.87
N ASP A 22 10.66 -33.03 14.44
CA ASP A 22 9.70 -32.72 15.50
C ASP A 22 8.44 -31.98 14.98
N VAL A 23 8.30 -31.85 13.63
CA VAL A 23 7.16 -31.21 13.00
C VAL A 23 6.26 -32.28 12.37
N GLU A 24 5.07 -32.48 12.94
CA GLU A 24 4.05 -33.31 12.30
C GLU A 24 3.60 -32.68 10.97
N PRO A 25 3.68 -33.39 9.83
CA PRO A 25 3.19 -32.85 8.56
C PRO A 25 1.67 -32.68 8.66
N LEU A 26 1.20 -31.48 8.31
CA LEU A 26 -0.23 -31.19 8.16
C LEU A 26 -0.83 -32.11 7.11
N THR A 27 -1.46 -33.19 7.53
CA THR A 27 -2.25 -34.08 6.67
C THR A 27 -3.52 -33.34 6.25
N ILE A 28 -3.52 -32.79 5.04
CA ILE A 28 -4.75 -32.28 4.42
C ILE A 28 -5.56 -33.50 3.99
N PRO A 29 -6.79 -33.73 4.53
CA PRO A 29 -7.62 -34.87 4.12
C PRO A 29 -7.83 -34.86 2.62
N GLU A 30 -7.63 -36.00 1.95
CA GLU A 30 -7.80 -36.16 0.49
C GLU A 30 -9.18 -35.66 0.01
N SER A 31 -10.20 -35.79 0.83
CA SER A 31 -11.55 -35.25 0.57
C SER A 31 -11.58 -33.72 0.33
N ARG A 32 -10.67 -32.97 0.94
CA ARG A 32 -10.54 -31.52 0.70
C ARG A 32 -9.84 -31.19 -0.59
N ILE A 33 -8.90 -32.04 -1.00
CA ILE A 33 -8.18 -31.91 -2.28
C ILE A 33 -9.14 -32.24 -3.44
N GLU A 34 -9.90 -33.34 -3.34
CA GLU A 34 -10.92 -33.70 -4.32
C GLU A 34 -12.03 -32.66 -4.45
N ALA A 35 -12.50 -32.09 -3.32
CA ALA A 35 -13.50 -31.02 -3.35
C ALA A 35 -12.98 -29.75 -4.03
N ALA A 36 -11.71 -29.43 -3.87
CA ALA A 36 -11.07 -28.30 -4.54
C ALA A 36 -10.87 -28.55 -6.04
N LEU A 37 -10.44 -29.74 -6.44
CA LEU A 37 -10.29 -30.15 -7.85
C LEU A 37 -11.63 -30.18 -8.58
N ASN A 38 -12.65 -30.77 -7.98
CA ASN A 38 -14.00 -30.81 -8.54
C ASN A 38 -14.63 -29.40 -8.68
N ARG A 39 -14.22 -28.43 -7.82
CA ARG A 39 -14.65 -27.03 -7.94
C ARG A 39 -14.00 -26.31 -9.12
N VAL A 40 -12.76 -26.66 -9.42
CA VAL A 40 -12.02 -26.12 -10.58
C VAL A 40 -12.57 -26.70 -11.90
N GLU A 41 -12.93 -27.98 -11.92
CA GLU A 41 -13.48 -28.63 -13.12
C GLU A 41 -14.91 -28.20 -13.44
N ARG A 42 -15.77 -28.02 -12.43
CA ARG A 42 -17.12 -27.43 -12.62
C ARG A 42 -17.05 -26.01 -13.17
N ASN A 43 -16.03 -25.25 -12.82
CA ASN A 43 -15.82 -23.89 -13.32
C ASN A 43 -15.34 -23.86 -14.79
N LYS A 44 -14.78 -24.95 -15.30
CA LYS A 44 -14.39 -25.09 -16.71
C LYS A 44 -15.54 -25.50 -17.63
N GLN A 45 -16.59 -26.11 -17.11
CA GLN A 45 -17.76 -26.57 -17.91
C GLN A 45 -18.87 -25.54 -18.03
N ASN A 46 -18.88 -24.50 -17.17
CA ASN A 46 -19.88 -23.44 -17.25
C ASN A 46 -19.39 -22.28 -18.14
N LYS A 47 -19.15 -22.56 -19.43
CA LYS A 47 -18.79 -21.55 -20.46
C LYS A 47 -19.98 -20.74 -20.96
N GLN A 48 -21.08 -20.66 -20.21
CA GLN A 48 -22.17 -19.72 -20.47
C GLN A 48 -22.47 -18.89 -19.23
N ALA A 49 -21.44 -18.25 -18.67
CA ALA A 49 -21.68 -17.04 -17.90
C ALA A 49 -22.20 -15.99 -18.89
N PRO A 50 -23.32 -15.28 -18.58
CA PRO A 50 -23.73 -14.15 -19.40
C PRO A 50 -22.52 -13.21 -19.51
N PRO A 51 -22.36 -12.52 -20.65
CA PRO A 51 -21.24 -11.60 -20.77
C PRO A 51 -21.31 -10.69 -19.55
N ILE A 52 -20.32 -10.80 -18.68
CA ILE A 52 -20.06 -9.79 -17.70
C ILE A 52 -19.92 -8.55 -18.56
N LYS A 53 -20.98 -7.72 -18.62
CA LYS A 53 -20.77 -6.35 -19.05
C LYS A 53 -19.62 -5.92 -18.17
N GLU A 54 -18.43 -5.87 -18.78
CA GLU A 54 -17.35 -5.10 -18.23
C GLU A 54 -17.96 -3.75 -17.97
N VAL A 55 -18.42 -3.58 -16.74
CA VAL A 55 -18.55 -2.25 -16.21
C VAL A 55 -17.11 -1.78 -16.23
N PHE A 56 -16.72 -1.23 -17.37
CA PHE A 56 -15.66 -0.27 -17.42
C PHE A 56 -16.09 0.78 -16.41
N LEU A 57 -15.77 0.51 -15.13
CA LEU A 57 -15.57 1.59 -14.20
C LEU A 57 -14.53 2.43 -14.92
N LYS A 58 -15.03 3.48 -15.61
CA LYS A 58 -14.14 4.50 -16.15
C LYS A 58 -13.14 4.70 -15.05
N PRO A 59 -11.82 4.55 -15.31
CA PRO A 59 -10.83 4.95 -14.34
C PRO A 59 -11.31 6.34 -13.97
N VAL A 60 -11.70 6.51 -12.72
CA VAL A 60 -11.97 7.86 -12.23
C VAL A 60 -10.58 8.44 -12.25
N ASP A 61 -10.27 9.16 -13.33
CA ASP A 61 -9.07 9.98 -13.49
C ASP A 61 -9.12 11.10 -12.46
N THR A 62 -9.18 10.68 -11.22
CA THR A 62 -9.14 11.55 -10.08
C THR A 62 -7.74 11.48 -9.52
N GLU A 63 -6.80 11.90 -10.36
CA GLU A 63 -5.47 12.22 -9.86
C GLU A 63 -5.63 13.29 -8.79
N PHE A 64 -5.32 12.93 -7.55
CA PHE A 64 -5.29 13.91 -6.48
C PHE A 64 -4.12 14.84 -6.75
N SER A 65 -4.40 16.11 -6.97
CA SER A 65 -3.39 17.16 -7.01
C SER A 65 -3.29 17.84 -5.64
N HIS A 66 -2.17 18.51 -5.41
CA HIS A 66 -1.92 19.18 -4.14
C HIS A 66 -3.06 20.09 -3.71
N GLY A 67 -3.75 19.72 -2.62
CA GLY A 67 -4.87 20.47 -2.05
C GLY A 67 -6.13 20.49 -2.92
N SER A 68 -6.22 19.64 -3.94
CA SER A 68 -7.41 19.48 -4.76
C SER A 68 -7.80 18.01 -4.78
N ALA A 69 -9.03 17.72 -4.38
CA ALA A 69 -9.66 16.44 -4.53
C ALA A 69 -11.12 16.66 -4.87
N PRO A 70 -11.65 16.07 -5.96
CA PRO A 70 -13.02 16.28 -6.40
C PRO A 70 -14.08 15.93 -5.34
N SER A 71 -13.73 15.07 -4.39
CA SER A 71 -14.62 14.62 -3.30
C SER A 71 -14.58 15.47 -2.03
N LEU A 72 -13.75 16.54 -1.99
CA LEU A 72 -13.63 17.41 -0.83
C LEU A 72 -14.39 18.74 -1.04
N ASP A 73 -15.12 19.13 -0.01
CA ASP A 73 -15.70 20.48 0.06
C ASP A 73 -14.61 21.56 0.16
N ARG A 74 -14.91 22.76 -0.33
CA ARG A 74 -13.95 23.88 -0.37
C ARG A 74 -13.40 24.24 1.01
N ALA A 75 -14.20 24.13 2.06
CA ALA A 75 -13.77 24.47 3.41
C ALA A 75 -12.72 23.48 3.93
N THR A 76 -12.92 22.19 3.69
CA THR A 76 -11.95 21.13 4.04
C THR A 76 -10.67 21.26 3.22
N GLN A 77 -10.77 21.55 1.91
CA GLN A 77 -9.59 21.83 1.08
C GLN A 77 -8.78 23.01 1.62
N GLN A 78 -9.45 24.09 2.02
CA GLN A 78 -8.78 25.26 2.57
C GLN A 78 -8.12 24.98 3.94
N LYS A 79 -8.79 24.19 4.80
CA LYS A 79 -8.21 23.74 6.08
C LYS A 79 -6.96 22.88 5.85
N LEU A 80 -7.01 21.97 4.88
CA LEU A 80 -5.89 21.12 4.49
C LEU A 80 -4.69 21.95 4.04
N ARG A 81 -4.88 22.85 3.10
CA ARG A 81 -3.82 23.75 2.60
C ARG A 81 -3.22 24.65 3.67
N ARG A 82 -4.04 25.12 4.63
CA ARG A 82 -3.60 26.00 5.73
C ARG A 82 -3.02 25.24 6.92
N GLY A 83 -2.95 23.91 6.90
CA GLY A 83 -2.52 23.11 8.04
C GLY A 83 -3.42 23.27 9.27
N LYS A 84 -4.71 23.56 9.07
CA LYS A 84 -5.72 23.67 10.15
C LYS A 84 -6.46 22.34 10.38
N ILE A 85 -5.82 21.23 10.04
CA ILE A 85 -6.32 19.87 10.28
C ILE A 85 -5.51 19.28 11.44
N LYS A 86 -6.21 18.64 12.38
CA LYS A 86 -5.54 17.91 13.46
C LYS A 86 -4.77 16.74 12.87
N ILE A 87 -3.47 16.68 13.07
CA ILE A 87 -2.63 15.55 12.71
C ILE A 87 -2.80 14.48 13.80
N GLU A 88 -3.21 13.28 13.42
CA GLU A 88 -3.49 12.16 14.33
C GLU A 88 -2.32 11.17 14.41
N ALA A 89 -1.55 11.05 13.32
CA ALA A 89 -0.30 10.30 13.29
C ALA A 89 0.67 10.91 12.29
N SER A 90 1.95 10.58 12.42
CA SER A 90 2.99 11.02 11.48
C SER A 90 3.99 9.91 11.21
N ILE A 91 4.57 9.95 10.01
CA ILE A 91 5.65 9.08 9.60
C ILE A 91 6.76 9.89 8.97
N ASP A 92 7.99 9.49 9.23
CA ASP A 92 9.16 10.11 8.64
C ASP A 92 9.86 9.11 7.71
N LEU A 93 9.96 9.48 6.45
CA LEU A 93 10.56 8.67 5.38
C LEU A 93 11.94 9.19 4.97
N HIS A 94 12.39 10.32 5.55
CA HIS A 94 13.67 10.91 5.13
C HIS A 94 14.83 9.92 5.35
N GLY A 95 15.76 9.87 4.41
CA GLY A 95 16.91 8.96 4.49
C GLY A 95 16.65 7.52 4.05
N LEU A 96 15.40 7.12 3.83
CA LEU A 96 15.07 5.81 3.27
C LEU A 96 15.31 5.78 1.75
N THR A 97 15.60 4.60 1.23
CA THR A 97 15.56 4.34 -0.21
C THR A 97 14.12 4.40 -0.72
N GLN A 98 13.92 4.48 -2.04
CA GLN A 98 12.57 4.55 -2.62
C GLN A 98 11.74 3.30 -2.31
N ASP A 99 12.35 2.11 -2.39
CA ASP A 99 11.66 0.84 -2.17
C ASP A 99 11.25 0.69 -0.70
N GLU A 100 12.15 1.01 0.23
CA GLU A 100 11.84 1.01 1.66
C GLU A 100 10.76 2.02 2.00
N ALA A 101 10.89 3.25 1.50
CA ALA A 101 9.92 4.31 1.75
C ALA A 101 8.53 3.96 1.21
N TYR A 102 8.43 3.33 0.04
CA TYR A 102 7.15 2.87 -0.52
C TYR A 102 6.47 1.83 0.36
N GLN A 103 7.22 0.82 0.83
CA GLN A 103 6.70 -0.24 1.71
C GLN A 103 6.24 0.33 3.06
N VAL A 104 7.09 1.16 3.66
CA VAL A 104 6.81 1.80 4.95
C VAL A 104 5.60 2.73 4.86
N LEU A 105 5.48 3.52 3.78
CA LEU A 105 4.33 4.39 3.52
C LEU A 105 3.04 3.59 3.37
N SER A 106 3.05 2.55 2.54
CA SER A 106 1.86 1.75 2.26
C SER A 106 1.34 1.05 3.52
N ASN A 107 2.24 0.47 4.31
CA ASN A 107 1.92 -0.15 5.60
C ASN A 107 1.37 0.88 6.61
N PHE A 108 1.99 2.06 6.68
CA PHE A 108 1.54 3.13 7.56
C PHE A 108 0.13 3.62 7.21
N LEU A 109 -0.17 3.84 5.93
CA LEU A 109 -1.50 4.26 5.47
C LEU A 109 -2.56 3.19 5.77
N TYR A 110 -2.23 1.92 5.55
CA TYR A 110 -3.11 0.81 5.86
C TYR A 110 -3.43 0.73 7.36
N ASN A 111 -2.41 0.74 8.21
CA ASN A 111 -2.57 0.67 9.67
C ASN A 111 -3.33 1.87 10.21
N SER A 112 -2.94 3.09 9.82
CA SER A 112 -3.62 4.32 10.22
C SER A 112 -5.10 4.31 9.85
N ARG A 113 -5.43 3.82 8.65
CA ARG A 113 -6.83 3.69 8.22
C ARG A 113 -7.58 2.64 9.04
N THR A 114 -6.94 1.51 9.35
CA THR A 114 -7.53 0.43 10.16
C THR A 114 -7.81 0.89 11.59
N GLU A 115 -6.93 1.71 12.15
CA GLU A 115 -7.09 2.36 13.46
C GLU A 115 -8.16 3.48 13.44
N GLY A 116 -8.72 3.78 12.27
CA GLY A 116 -9.77 4.79 12.12
C GLY A 116 -9.27 6.23 12.05
N LEU A 117 -7.96 6.43 11.93
CA LEU A 117 -7.37 7.77 11.79
C LEU A 117 -7.83 8.43 10.49
N ARG A 118 -7.90 9.77 10.50
CA ARG A 118 -8.47 10.55 9.40
C ARG A 118 -7.46 11.44 8.71
N SER A 119 -6.43 11.84 9.43
CA SER A 119 -5.43 12.79 8.93
C SER A 119 -4.06 12.45 9.48
N VAL A 120 -3.12 12.23 8.57
CA VAL A 120 -1.75 11.86 8.88
C VAL A 120 -0.76 12.80 8.18
N LEU A 121 0.45 12.90 8.74
CA LEU A 121 1.55 13.66 8.17
C LEU A 121 2.60 12.70 7.66
N VAL A 122 3.01 12.87 6.40
CA VAL A 122 4.10 12.10 5.78
C VAL A 122 5.27 13.04 5.52
N ILE A 123 6.38 12.81 6.20
CA ILE A 123 7.59 13.62 6.08
C ILE A 123 8.53 12.94 5.09
N THR A 124 8.90 13.65 4.03
CA THR A 124 9.78 13.15 2.96
C THR A 124 11.16 13.77 3.00
N GLY A 125 11.30 14.86 3.77
CA GLY A 125 12.45 15.73 3.72
C GLY A 125 12.50 16.58 2.44
N LYS A 126 13.35 17.60 2.45
CA LYS A 126 13.54 18.51 1.30
C LYS A 126 14.54 17.97 0.27
N GLY A 127 15.36 17.00 0.66
CA GLY A 127 16.48 16.50 -0.15
C GLY A 127 17.66 17.47 -0.22
N VAL A 128 18.83 16.96 -0.57
CA VAL A 128 20.03 17.78 -0.77
C VAL A 128 19.84 18.66 -2.00
N GLY A 129 20.02 19.97 -1.85
CA GLY A 129 19.83 20.93 -2.95
C GLY A 129 18.40 21.00 -3.49
N GLY A 130 17.38 20.64 -2.69
CA GLY A 130 15.98 20.68 -3.11
C GLY A 130 15.56 19.56 -4.09
N ARG A 131 16.44 18.63 -4.42
CA ARG A 131 16.17 17.49 -5.32
C ARG A 131 15.73 16.25 -4.54
N GLY A 132 14.76 16.40 -3.64
CA GLY A 132 14.25 15.28 -2.83
C GLY A 132 13.57 14.22 -3.69
N VAL A 133 14.20 13.07 -3.87
CA VAL A 133 13.63 11.95 -4.65
C VAL A 133 12.30 11.51 -4.04
N LEU A 134 12.24 11.32 -2.72
CA LEU A 134 11.01 10.93 -2.02
C LEU A 134 9.93 12.02 -2.12
N ARG A 135 10.31 13.31 -2.08
CA ARG A 135 9.38 14.43 -2.28
C ARG A 135 8.67 14.35 -3.63
N ALA A 136 9.36 13.90 -4.68
CA ALA A 136 8.78 13.74 -6.02
C ALA A 136 8.00 12.44 -6.18
N SER A 137 8.43 11.37 -5.49
CA SER A 137 7.85 10.03 -5.64
C SER A 137 6.61 9.81 -4.78
N VAL A 138 6.58 10.31 -3.53
CA VAL A 138 5.46 10.08 -2.61
C VAL A 138 4.11 10.57 -3.16
N PRO A 139 3.97 11.76 -3.79
CA PRO A 139 2.71 12.17 -4.40
C PRO A 139 2.22 11.23 -5.50
N LYS A 140 3.13 10.62 -6.27
CA LYS A 140 2.79 9.62 -7.28
C LYS A 140 2.29 8.34 -6.63
N TRP A 141 3.02 7.82 -5.63
CA TRP A 141 2.63 6.62 -4.88
C TRP A 141 1.29 6.75 -4.17
N LEU A 142 0.94 7.96 -3.72
CA LEU A 142 -0.38 8.24 -3.14
C LEU A 142 -1.50 8.18 -4.18
N ASN A 143 -1.20 8.40 -5.47
CA ASN A 143 -2.15 8.30 -6.58
C ASN A 143 -2.19 6.91 -7.21
N GLU A 144 -1.39 5.97 -6.75
CA GLU A 144 -1.24 4.64 -7.37
C GLU A 144 -1.87 3.53 -6.54
N GLY A 145 -2.43 2.55 -7.23
CA GLY A 145 -2.85 1.26 -6.69
C GLY A 145 -3.71 1.33 -5.43
N ASN A 146 -3.31 0.56 -4.41
CA ASN A 146 -4.03 0.46 -3.15
C ASN A 146 -3.97 1.76 -2.32
N ASN A 147 -2.89 2.54 -2.44
CA ASN A 147 -2.75 3.80 -1.70
C ASN A 147 -3.85 4.79 -2.10
N GLN A 148 -4.13 4.95 -3.40
CA GLN A 148 -5.20 5.81 -3.91
C GLN A 148 -6.58 5.42 -3.35
N GLN A 149 -6.81 4.12 -3.16
CA GLN A 149 -8.07 3.64 -2.61
C GLN A 149 -8.24 3.98 -1.12
N MET A 150 -7.15 4.16 -0.39
CA MET A 150 -7.15 4.46 1.04
C MET A 150 -7.28 5.95 1.35
N ILE A 151 -6.92 6.83 0.42
CA ILE A 151 -6.87 8.28 0.65
C ILE A 151 -8.04 9.03 0.01
N ARG A 152 -8.36 10.20 0.57
CA ARG A 152 -9.35 11.16 0.02
C ARG A 152 -8.67 12.32 -0.66
N ALA A 153 -7.54 12.77 -0.13
CA ALA A 153 -6.78 13.90 -0.63
C ALA A 153 -5.42 13.98 0.05
N PHE A 154 -4.52 14.73 -0.55
CA PHE A 154 -3.27 15.16 0.09
C PHE A 154 -2.91 16.60 -0.31
N SER A 155 -2.06 17.24 0.47
CA SER A 155 -1.52 18.58 0.18
C SER A 155 -0.16 18.71 0.84
N TYR A 156 0.70 19.59 0.30
CA TYR A 156 1.91 19.99 1.02
C TYR A 156 1.56 20.56 2.39
N ALA A 157 2.40 20.27 3.36
CA ALA A 157 2.24 20.75 4.71
C ALA A 157 2.48 22.26 4.79
N ALA A 158 1.95 22.88 5.84
CA ALA A 158 2.29 24.26 6.15
C ALA A 158 3.76 24.38 6.57
N PRO A 159 4.40 25.57 6.44
CA PRO A 159 5.81 25.75 6.79
C PRO A 159 6.20 25.27 8.19
N LYS A 160 5.29 25.41 9.16
CA LYS A 160 5.45 24.95 10.55
C LYS A 160 5.54 23.43 10.69
N ASP A 161 4.97 22.69 9.75
CA ASP A 161 4.89 21.21 9.74
C ASP A 161 5.77 20.59 8.64
N GLY A 162 6.79 21.33 8.15
CA GLY A 162 7.78 20.86 7.20
C GLY A 162 7.67 21.43 5.78
N GLY A 163 6.59 22.15 5.47
CA GLY A 163 6.39 22.79 4.17
C GLY A 163 6.36 21.77 3.02
N GLU A 164 7.10 22.06 1.95
CA GLU A 164 7.18 21.18 0.78
C GLU A 164 7.92 19.85 1.04
N GLY A 165 8.58 19.71 2.19
CA GLY A 165 9.22 18.47 2.64
C GLY A 165 8.28 17.54 3.40
N ALA A 166 7.00 17.85 3.50
CA ALA A 166 6.01 17.02 4.15
C ALA A 166 4.63 17.15 3.47
N LEU A 167 3.78 16.16 3.68
CA LEU A 167 2.45 16.07 3.08
C LEU A 167 1.40 15.76 4.16
N TYR A 168 0.34 16.52 4.20
CA TYR A 168 -0.88 16.11 4.88
C TYR A 168 -1.64 15.13 4.00
N VAL A 169 -2.06 14.01 4.55
CA VAL A 169 -2.85 13.00 3.85
C VAL A 169 -4.15 12.75 4.60
N LEU A 170 -5.28 12.88 3.92
CA LEU A 170 -6.61 12.56 4.44
C LEU A 170 -6.99 11.14 4.03
N LEU A 171 -7.39 10.32 5.01
CA LEU A 171 -7.76 8.93 4.83
C LEU A 171 -9.28 8.77 4.65
N LYS A 172 -9.68 7.77 3.84
CA LYS A 172 -11.07 7.34 3.70
C LYS A 172 -11.51 6.52 4.91
N ARG A 173 -12.78 6.61 5.26
CA ARG A 173 -13.37 5.71 6.28
C ARG A 173 -13.39 4.28 5.76
N ILE A 174 -13.16 3.33 6.66
CA ILE A 174 -13.58 1.95 6.45
C ILE A 174 -15.10 1.94 6.63
N LYS A 175 -15.81 1.45 5.63
CA LYS A 175 -17.26 1.23 5.73
C LYS A 175 -17.50 -0.08 6.47
#